data_cb4e92b9e393b682f89b9ce586d781bb
#
_entry.id   cb4e92b9e393b682f89b9ce586d781bb
#
_cell.length_a   1.000
_cell.length_b   1.000
_cell.length_c   1.000
_cell.angle_alpha   90.00
_cell.angle_beta   90.00
_cell.angle_gamma   90.00
#
_symmetry.space_group_name_H-M   'P 1'
#
loop_
_entity.id
_entity.type
_entity.pdbx_description
1 polymer ?
#
loop_
_entity_poly.entity_id
_entity_poly.type
_entity_poly.pdbx_seq_one_letter_code
_entity_poly.pdbx_strand_id
1 'polypeptide(L)'
;MQISDLENIISEKIFIKIEKWNLYLGDAGLARNLAIECISNFNKGSQEAAKLSLNTIKVKIGDGKEMIPLYNLVTSSQISDLAGILDCF
;
A
#
# COMPACT_ATOMS: atom_id res chain seq x y z
N MET A 1 7.30 4.58 16.12
CA MET A 1 6.46 4.78 14.91
C MET A 1 5.00 4.67 15.28
N GLN A 2 4.21 5.65 14.88
CA GLN A 2 2.78 5.65 15.13
C GLN A 2 2.06 5.15 13.87
N ILE A 3 1.12 4.22 14.05
CA ILE A 3 0.32 3.71 12.92
C ILE A 3 -0.42 4.85 12.23
N SER A 4 -0.97 5.78 13.01
CA SER A 4 -1.73 6.89 12.44
C SER A 4 -0.88 7.81 11.56
N ASP A 5 0.37 8.03 11.92
CA ASP A 5 1.28 8.86 11.10
C ASP A 5 1.55 8.19 9.76
N LEU A 6 1.86 6.90 9.80
CA LEU A 6 2.11 6.14 8.57
C LEU A 6 0.84 6.03 7.72
N GLU A 7 -0.29 5.77 8.35
CA GLU A 7 -1.58 5.73 7.67
C GLU A 7 -1.87 7.02 6.93
N ASN A 8 -1.64 8.17 7.58
CA ASN A 8 -1.90 9.48 6.97
C ASN A 8 -1.02 9.72 5.75
N ILE A 9 0.25 9.37 5.83
CA ILE A 9 1.17 9.53 4.70
C ILE A 9 0.76 8.63 3.55
N ILE A 10 0.45 7.37 3.83
CA ILE A 10 -0.01 6.42 2.82
C ILE A 10 -1.30 6.90 2.18
N SER A 11 -2.23 7.40 2.99
CA SER A 11 -3.53 7.88 2.49
C SER A 11 -3.39 8.94 1.42
N GLU A 12 -2.39 9.81 1.55
CA GLU A 12 -2.21 10.95 0.67
C GLU A 12 -1.27 10.70 -0.50
N LYS A 13 -0.35 9.72 -0.37
CA LYS A 13 0.74 9.57 -1.34
C LYS A 13 0.68 8.29 -2.15
N ILE A 14 0.04 7.25 -1.64
CA ILE A 14 0.00 5.97 -2.33
C ILE A 14 -1.36 5.78 -2.97
N PHE A 15 -1.34 5.44 -4.25
CA PHE A 15 -2.56 5.20 -5.01
C PHE A 15 -2.43 3.96 -5.88
N ILE A 16 -3.57 3.38 -6.23
CA ILE A 16 -3.64 2.27 -7.17
C ILE A 16 -4.29 2.77 -8.45
N LYS A 17 -3.90 2.16 -9.57
CA LYS A 17 -4.50 2.48 -10.86
C LYS A 17 -5.57 1.46 -11.18
N ILE A 18 -6.78 1.93 -11.39
CA ILE A 18 -7.90 1.13 -11.85
C ILE A 18 -8.37 1.76 -13.15
N GLU A 19 -8.08 1.12 -14.27
CA GLU A 19 -8.33 1.65 -15.61
C GLU A 19 -7.67 3.02 -15.80
N LYS A 20 -8.45 4.08 -15.91
CA LYS A 20 -7.94 5.44 -16.09
C LYS A 20 -7.90 6.24 -14.78
N TRP A 21 -8.26 5.61 -13.67
CA TRP A 21 -8.40 6.31 -12.40
C TRP A 21 -7.23 6.03 -11.47
N ASN A 22 -6.82 7.07 -10.77
CA ASN A 22 -5.89 6.93 -9.65
C ASN A 22 -6.73 6.97 -8.38
N LEU A 23 -6.76 5.85 -7.65
CA LEU A 23 -7.51 5.76 -6.41
C LEU A 23 -6.53 5.75 -5.24
N TYR A 24 -6.51 6.83 -4.49
CA TYR A 24 -5.64 6.93 -3.31
C TYR A 24 -6.13 5.99 -2.22
N LEU A 25 -5.20 5.38 -1.48
CA LEU A 25 -5.54 4.35 -0.51
C LEU A 25 -6.39 4.89 0.64
N GLY A 26 -6.24 6.18 0.96
CA GLY A 26 -7.12 6.81 1.94
C GLY A 26 -8.58 6.76 1.52
N ASP A 27 -8.85 7.07 0.25
CA ASP A 27 -10.21 7.04 -0.30
C ASP A 27 -10.74 5.62 -0.45
N ALA A 28 -9.85 4.66 -0.68
CA ALA A 28 -10.21 3.26 -0.81
C ALA A 28 -10.42 2.57 0.55
N GLY A 29 -10.06 3.24 1.65
CA GLY A 29 -10.14 2.65 2.98
C GLY A 29 -9.09 1.60 3.26
N LEU A 30 -7.98 1.60 2.52
CA LEU A 30 -6.93 0.59 2.62
C LEU A 30 -5.66 1.06 3.30
N ALA A 31 -5.55 2.37 3.58
CA ALA A 31 -4.31 2.94 4.10
C ALA A 31 -3.93 2.36 5.46
N ARG A 32 -4.90 2.16 6.34
CA ARG A 32 -4.62 1.62 7.68
C ARG A 32 -4.14 0.17 7.60
N ASN A 33 -4.77 -0.65 6.78
CA ASN A 33 -4.37 -2.05 6.62
C ASN A 33 -2.95 -2.14 6.06
N LEU A 34 -2.63 -1.30 5.08
CA LEU A 34 -1.28 -1.29 4.53
C LEU A 34 -0.27 -0.81 5.56
N ALA A 35 -0.60 0.21 6.36
CA ALA A 35 0.28 0.68 7.42
C ALA A 35 0.58 -0.42 8.43
N ILE A 36 -0.44 -1.16 8.86
CA ILE A 36 -0.28 -2.26 9.81
C ILE A 36 0.65 -3.34 9.23
N GLU A 37 0.45 -3.71 7.98
CA GLU A 37 1.28 -4.71 7.33
C GLU A 37 2.73 -4.24 7.17
N CYS A 38 2.94 -2.97 6.82
CA CYS A 38 4.27 -2.41 6.71
C CYS A 38 5.01 -2.45 8.04
N ILE A 39 4.32 -2.12 9.13
CA ILE A 39 4.92 -2.17 10.46
C ILE A 39 5.27 -3.62 10.84
N SER A 40 4.38 -4.55 10.53
CA SER A 40 4.62 -5.97 10.82
C SER A 40 5.84 -6.52 10.08
N ASN A 41 6.11 -6.00 8.89
CA ASN A 41 7.22 -6.46 8.06
C ASN A 41 8.45 -5.55 8.13
N PHE A 42 8.42 -4.53 8.98
CA PHE A 42 9.44 -3.49 8.99
C PHE A 42 10.85 -4.01 9.21
N ASN A 43 10.99 -5.06 10.00
CA ASN A 43 12.29 -5.67 10.32
C ASN A 43 12.95 -6.36 9.12
N LYS A 44 12.23 -6.51 8.01
CA LYS A 44 12.77 -7.14 6.80
C LYS A 44 13.41 -6.14 5.85
N GLY A 45 13.42 -4.86 6.22
CA GLY A 45 13.90 -3.78 5.39
C GLY A 45 12.77 -3.10 4.65
N SER A 46 12.94 -1.82 4.33
CA SER A 46 11.87 -1.00 3.77
C SER A 46 11.35 -1.53 2.43
N GLN A 47 12.24 -1.98 1.54
CA GLN A 47 11.81 -2.49 0.23
C GLN A 47 11.03 -3.80 0.36
N GLU A 48 11.54 -4.73 1.16
CA GLU A 48 10.83 -5.99 1.38
C GLU A 48 9.52 -5.78 2.12
N ALA A 49 9.51 -4.89 3.11
CA ALA A 49 8.30 -4.55 3.84
C ALA A 49 7.23 -4.01 2.89
N ALA A 50 7.62 -3.11 1.99
CA ALA A 50 6.69 -2.54 1.02
C ALA A 50 6.12 -3.62 0.10
N LYS A 51 7.00 -4.46 -0.47
CA LYS A 51 6.56 -5.51 -1.40
C LYS A 51 5.66 -6.54 -0.73
N LEU A 52 6.07 -7.03 0.43
CA LEU A 52 5.31 -8.05 1.15
C LEU A 52 3.95 -7.52 1.59
N SER A 53 3.93 -6.28 2.08
CA SER A 53 2.69 -5.68 2.55
C SER A 53 1.71 -5.48 1.40
N LEU A 54 2.19 -4.99 0.26
CA LEU A 54 1.34 -4.81 -0.92
C LEU A 54 0.82 -6.15 -1.45
N ASN A 55 1.61 -7.22 -1.34
CA ASN A 55 1.16 -8.55 -1.75
C ASN A 55 0.15 -9.18 -0.79
N THR A 56 0.20 -8.80 0.47
CA THR A 56 -0.70 -9.36 1.48
C THR A 56 -2.11 -8.80 1.37
N ILE A 57 -2.23 -7.53 1.01
CA ILE A 57 -3.53 -6.88 0.92
C ILE A 57 -4.11 -7.10 -0.46
N LYS A 58 -5.30 -7.69 -0.51
CA LYS A 58 -5.98 -8.00 -1.77
C LYS A 58 -7.28 -7.22 -1.84
N VAL A 59 -7.63 -6.80 -3.05
CA VAL A 59 -8.87 -6.09 -3.31
C VAL A 59 -9.70 -6.83 -4.33
N LYS A 60 -11.01 -6.65 -4.25
CA LYS A 60 -11.93 -7.24 -5.20
C LYS A 60 -12.07 -6.32 -6.40
N ILE A 61 -11.96 -6.90 -7.59
CA ILE A 61 -12.06 -6.16 -8.84
C ILE A 61 -13.25 -6.72 -9.64
N GLY A 62 -13.92 -5.82 -10.37
CA GLY A 62 -15.07 -6.17 -11.18
C GLY A 62 -16.26 -6.58 -10.33
N ASP A 63 -16.83 -7.72 -10.62
CA ASP A 63 -18.00 -8.24 -9.91
C ASP A 63 -17.67 -8.85 -8.54
N GLY A 64 -16.46 -8.65 -8.08
CA GLY A 64 -16.01 -9.22 -6.82
C GLY A 64 -15.61 -10.69 -6.93
N LYS A 65 -15.44 -11.19 -8.14
CA LYS A 65 -15.07 -12.59 -8.37
C LYS A 65 -13.58 -12.83 -8.27
N GLU A 66 -12.77 -11.79 -8.43
CA GLU A 66 -11.32 -11.90 -8.38
C GLU A 66 -10.75 -11.04 -7.27
N MET A 67 -9.76 -11.59 -6.58
CA MET A 67 -8.98 -10.86 -5.56
C MET A 67 -7.60 -10.62 -6.15
N ILE A 68 -7.22 -9.34 -6.25
CA ILE A 68 -5.93 -8.94 -6.81
C ILE A 68 -5.11 -8.26 -5.74
N PRO A 69 -3.83 -8.67 -5.52
CA PRO A 69 -2.98 -7.98 -4.54
C PRO A 69 -2.74 -6.54 -4.96
N LEU A 70 -2.63 -5.66 -3.99
CA LEU A 70 -2.28 -4.25 -4.26
C LEU A 70 -0.99 -4.13 -5.07
N TYR A 71 -0.05 -5.05 -4.86
CA TYR A 71 1.21 -5.08 -5.59
C TYR A 71 1.01 -5.03 -7.11
N ASN A 72 -0.03 -5.70 -7.60
CA ASN A 72 -0.32 -5.75 -9.03
C ASN A 72 -1.04 -4.50 -9.54
N LEU A 73 -1.54 -3.67 -8.64
CA LEU A 73 -2.31 -2.48 -9.01
C LEU A 73 -1.51 -1.18 -8.86
N VAL A 74 -0.34 -1.26 -8.24
CA VAL A 74 0.52 -0.09 -8.08
C VAL A 74 1.63 -0.10 -9.13
N THR A 75 2.15 1.08 -9.44
CA THR A 75 3.30 1.18 -10.34
C THR A 75 4.59 0.94 -9.58
N SER A 76 5.69 0.66 -10.30
CA SER A 76 7.00 0.52 -9.66
C SER A 76 7.42 1.81 -8.94
N SER A 77 7.01 2.97 -9.46
CA SER A 77 7.24 4.25 -8.78
C SER A 77 6.55 4.29 -7.42
N GLN A 78 5.32 3.78 -7.33
CA GLN A 78 4.59 3.76 -6.07
C GLN A 78 5.21 2.79 -5.06
N ILE A 79 5.75 1.68 -5.52
CA ILE A 79 6.46 0.74 -4.66
C ILE A 79 7.71 1.41 -4.08
N SER A 80 8.46 2.11 -4.92
CA SER A 80 9.63 2.87 -4.47
C SER A 80 9.26 3.99 -3.51
N ASP A 81 8.16 4.68 -3.76
CA ASP A 81 7.67 5.75 -2.89
C ASP A 81 7.31 5.19 -1.51
N LEU A 82 6.64 4.04 -1.47
CA LEU A 82 6.30 3.41 -0.21
C LEU A 82 7.55 2.99 0.56
N ALA A 83 8.53 2.39 -0.13
CA ALA A 83 9.80 2.03 0.50
C ALA A 83 10.50 3.27 1.07
N GLY A 84 10.51 4.38 0.32
CA GLY A 84 11.06 5.63 0.78
C GLY A 84 10.37 6.19 2.01
N ILE A 85 9.05 6.07 2.05
CA ILE A 85 8.26 6.47 3.22
C ILE A 85 8.68 5.64 4.44
N LEU A 86 8.82 4.33 4.26
CA LEU A 86 9.22 3.45 5.35
C LEU A 86 10.63 3.74 5.84
N ASP A 87 11.53 4.14 4.95
CA ASP A 87 12.90 4.53 5.32
C ASP A 87 12.92 5.75 6.23
N CYS A 88 11.90 6.60 6.17
CA CYS A 88 11.81 7.80 7.00
C CYS A 88 11.24 7.51 8.40
N PHE A 89 10.79 6.31 8.64
CA PHE A 89 10.29 5.88 9.95
C PHE A 89 11.28 4.93 10.67
#